data_9d1ec90c3f16d467ded2d25767ab6ec2
#
_entry.id   9d1ec90c3f16d467ded2d25767ab6ec2
#
_cell.length_a   1.000
_cell.length_b   1.000
_cell.length_c   1.000
_cell.angle_alpha   90.00
_cell.angle_beta   90.00
_cell.angle_gamma   90.00
#
_symmetry.space_group_name_H-M   'P 1'
#
loop_
_entity.id
_entity.type
_entity.pdbx_description
1 polymer ?
#
loop_
_entity_poly.entity_id
_entity_poly.type
_entity_poly.pdbx_seq_one_letter_code
_entity_poly.pdbx_strand_id
1 'polypeptide(L)'
;MSPAALLRGLKPDWLSDPKVWRTEVLAGLVVALALIPEAISFSIIAGVDPAIGLFASFTMAVVISVVGGRRAMISAATGAVALVIAPLNRDHGLGHLIAAVILAGVFQIVLGALGVAKLMRFIPRSVMVGFVNSLAILIFMAQIPEMTDVPWPVYPLIIGGLALMVLLPRITTVVPAPLVSIVVLTAITVGAAIAVPTVGDQGALPSSLPVPGLPDVPFTLDTLTTIAPYAFAMALVGLMESLMTAKLVDDITDTHSNKTRESLGQGIANIVTGLFGGMGGCAMIGQTMINVKVSGARTRLSTFLAGAFLMVLCIVFGPVVSDIPMAALVAVMVMVSFATFDWHSIAPRTLRRMPVGEIAVMLITVACVVITHNLAVGVVVGSVTAMAVFARRVAHRAEVTAVIDPDRTTAVYRVTGELFFASSNDLVGRFDYAGDPDHVVVDLSSAHIWDASSVAALDAIGTKYAQRGKTVEITGLDGPSARLHDRLSGELTASH
;
A
#
# COMPACT_ATOMS: atom_id res chain seq x y z
N MET A 1 -9.90 26.76 10.14
CA MET A 1 -9.35 26.35 11.46
C MET A 1 -8.42 27.46 11.94
N SER A 2 -8.66 28.01 13.14
CA SER A 2 -7.80 29.08 13.67
C SER A 2 -6.42 28.56 14.06
N PRO A 3 -5.35 29.39 13.98
CA PRO A 3 -4.00 29.02 14.43
C PRO A 3 -3.95 28.52 15.88
N ALA A 4 -4.86 28.99 16.73
CA ALA A 4 -5.02 28.56 18.12
C ALA A 4 -5.54 27.12 18.27
N ALA A 5 -6.26 26.57 17.28
CA ALA A 5 -6.72 25.18 17.29
C ALA A 5 -5.59 24.21 16.88
N LEU A 6 -4.67 24.65 16.03
CA LEU A 6 -3.43 23.93 15.72
C LEU A 6 -2.50 23.83 16.94
N LEU A 7 -2.41 24.88 17.73
CA LEU A 7 -1.55 24.95 18.93
C LEU A 7 -2.13 24.20 20.14
N ARG A 8 -3.47 24.07 20.26
CA ARG A 8 -4.10 23.27 21.33
C ARG A 8 -3.88 21.75 21.18
N GLY A 9 -3.61 21.26 19.96
CA GLY A 9 -3.15 19.87 19.73
C GLY A 9 -1.68 19.63 20.07
N LEU A 10 -0.94 20.65 20.43
CA LEU A 10 0.49 20.67 20.73
C LEU A 10 0.83 20.78 22.22
N LYS A 11 -0.17 20.84 23.14
CA LYS A 11 0.14 20.61 24.56
C LYS A 11 0.41 19.11 24.71
N PRO A 12 1.64 18.73 24.91
CA PRO A 12 1.98 17.31 24.93
C PRO A 12 1.65 16.78 26.32
N ASP A 13 0.65 15.89 26.38
CA ASP A 13 0.34 15.12 27.60
C ASP A 13 1.57 14.31 28.11
N TRP A 14 2.59 14.15 27.25
CA TRP A 14 3.85 13.47 27.57
C TRP A 14 4.86 14.32 28.37
N LEU A 15 4.73 15.66 28.37
CA LEU A 15 5.59 16.53 29.20
C LEU A 15 5.28 16.41 30.70
N SER A 16 4.09 15.94 31.06
CA SER A 16 3.63 15.85 32.44
C SER A 16 3.84 14.49 33.09
N ASP A 17 4.09 13.42 32.30
CA ASP A 17 4.29 12.05 32.84
C ASP A 17 5.69 11.50 32.47
N PRO A 18 6.61 11.39 33.44
CA PRO A 18 7.95 10.85 33.23
C PRO A 18 7.98 9.41 32.66
N LYS A 19 6.94 8.61 32.94
CA LYS A 19 6.86 7.23 32.42
C LYS A 19 6.59 7.23 30.92
N VAL A 20 5.67 8.08 30.46
CA VAL A 20 5.36 8.25 29.04
C VAL A 20 6.60 8.75 28.31
N TRP A 21 7.25 9.78 28.83
CA TRP A 21 8.46 10.32 28.23
C TRP A 21 9.57 9.27 28.07
N ARG A 22 9.83 8.49 29.12
CA ARG A 22 10.82 7.41 29.08
C ARG A 22 10.48 6.35 28.00
N THR A 23 9.22 5.95 27.92
CA THR A 23 8.75 4.99 26.91
C THR A 23 8.97 5.53 25.48
N GLU A 24 8.60 6.77 25.23
CA GLU A 24 8.73 7.39 23.91
C GLU A 24 10.20 7.55 23.49
N VAL A 25 11.08 7.95 24.42
CA VAL A 25 12.53 8.08 24.17
C VAL A 25 13.17 6.73 23.86
N LEU A 26 12.89 5.71 24.67
CA LEU A 26 13.43 4.37 24.45
C LEU A 26 12.89 3.75 23.15
N ALA A 27 11.60 3.94 22.88
CA ALA A 27 10.99 3.49 21.65
C ALA A 27 11.63 4.14 20.41
N GLY A 28 11.83 5.48 20.45
CA GLY A 28 12.52 6.20 19.38
C GLY A 28 13.94 5.71 19.15
N LEU A 29 14.70 5.44 20.24
CA LEU A 29 16.04 4.91 20.13
C LEU A 29 16.09 3.49 19.53
N VAL A 30 15.22 2.60 19.96
CA VAL A 30 15.12 1.22 19.43
C VAL A 30 14.77 1.26 17.94
N VAL A 31 13.83 2.12 17.56
CA VAL A 31 13.44 2.28 16.15
C VAL A 31 14.59 2.87 15.33
N ALA A 32 15.31 3.88 15.83
CA ALA A 32 16.46 4.45 15.14
C ALA A 32 17.53 3.40 14.83
N LEU A 33 17.87 2.57 15.82
CA LEU A 33 18.84 1.50 15.65
C LEU A 33 18.39 0.43 14.63
N ALA A 34 17.09 0.16 14.55
CA ALA A 34 16.55 -0.77 13.58
C ALA A 34 16.45 -0.15 12.16
N LEU A 35 16.24 1.18 12.06
CA LEU A 35 16.14 1.89 10.78
C LEU A 35 17.48 2.01 10.03
N ILE A 36 18.60 2.12 10.74
CA ILE A 36 19.93 2.33 10.10
C ILE A 36 20.20 1.26 9.04
N PRO A 37 20.22 -0.04 9.37
CA PRO A 37 20.52 -1.09 8.38
C PRO A 37 19.52 -1.15 7.24
N GLU A 38 18.24 -0.93 7.53
CA GLU A 38 17.20 -0.96 6.51
C GLU A 38 17.32 0.22 5.55
N ALA A 39 17.56 1.44 6.06
CA ALA A 39 17.74 2.62 5.23
C ALA A 39 18.96 2.49 4.31
N ILE A 40 20.06 1.93 4.81
CA ILE A 40 21.26 1.62 4.02
C ILE A 40 20.92 0.61 2.93
N SER A 41 20.30 -0.50 3.28
CA SER A 41 19.92 -1.56 2.32
C SER A 41 18.98 -1.05 1.24
N PHE A 42 18.01 -0.21 1.59
CA PHE A 42 17.09 0.39 0.61
C PHE A 42 17.79 1.43 -0.29
N SER A 43 18.82 2.12 0.20
CA SER A 43 19.66 2.97 -0.64
C SER A 43 20.40 2.15 -1.71
N ILE A 44 20.97 1.04 -1.30
CA ILE A 44 21.66 0.12 -2.21
C ILE A 44 20.70 -0.45 -3.26
N ILE A 45 19.50 -0.87 -2.86
CA ILE A 45 18.44 -1.30 -3.79
C ILE A 45 18.08 -0.18 -4.78
N ALA A 46 18.00 1.07 -4.32
CA ALA A 46 17.73 2.23 -5.18
C ALA A 46 18.93 2.63 -6.06
N GLY A 47 20.10 2.05 -5.83
CA GLY A 47 21.34 2.36 -6.53
C GLY A 47 21.93 3.72 -6.16
N VAL A 48 21.71 4.17 -4.92
CA VAL A 48 22.20 5.46 -4.39
C VAL A 48 23.09 5.24 -3.17
N ASP A 49 23.89 6.25 -2.84
CA ASP A 49 24.72 6.22 -1.64
C ASP A 49 23.91 5.97 -0.36
N PRO A 50 24.45 5.23 0.62
CA PRO A 50 23.82 5.01 1.92
C PRO A 50 23.33 6.28 2.61
N ALA A 51 24.05 7.39 2.46
CA ALA A 51 23.68 8.69 3.01
C ALA A 51 22.29 9.16 2.56
N ILE A 52 21.90 8.89 1.31
CA ILE A 52 20.67 9.38 0.71
C ILE A 52 19.44 8.73 1.36
N GLY A 53 19.49 7.43 1.67
CA GLY A 53 18.43 6.75 2.39
C GLY A 53 18.38 7.11 3.87
N LEU A 54 19.54 7.36 4.48
CA LEU A 54 19.59 7.84 5.86
C LEU A 54 19.04 9.27 5.98
N PHE A 55 19.33 10.16 5.02
CA PHE A 55 18.71 11.48 4.94
C PHE A 55 17.19 11.38 4.72
N ALA A 56 16.74 10.47 3.85
CA ALA A 56 15.32 10.23 3.67
C ALA A 56 14.65 9.75 4.96
N SER A 57 15.25 8.81 5.67
CA SER A 57 14.70 8.28 6.92
C SER A 57 14.64 9.34 8.02
N PHE A 58 15.67 10.18 8.13
CA PHE A 58 15.69 11.31 9.06
C PHE A 58 14.58 12.32 8.74
N THR A 59 14.57 12.84 7.52
CA THR A 59 13.64 13.90 7.13
C THR A 59 12.19 13.44 7.15
N MET A 60 11.91 12.23 6.66
CA MET A 60 10.57 11.63 6.71
C MET A 60 10.07 11.51 8.15
N ALA A 61 10.87 10.91 9.05
CA ALA A 61 10.45 10.70 10.44
C ALA A 61 10.22 12.05 11.18
N VAL A 62 11.11 13.01 11.00
CA VAL A 62 11.01 14.34 11.63
C VAL A 62 9.78 15.08 11.10
N VAL A 63 9.60 15.17 9.79
CA VAL A 63 8.49 15.92 9.19
C VAL A 63 7.15 15.28 9.50
N ILE A 64 7.03 13.94 9.34
CA ILE A 64 5.76 13.24 9.58
C ILE A 64 5.35 13.29 11.06
N SER A 65 6.29 13.41 11.98
CA SER A 65 6.01 13.58 13.40
C SER A 65 5.18 14.84 13.67
N VAL A 66 5.32 15.87 12.84
CA VAL A 66 4.59 17.14 12.95
C VAL A 66 3.31 17.15 12.13
N VAL A 67 3.42 16.81 10.84
CA VAL A 67 2.32 16.97 9.88
C VAL A 67 1.42 15.75 9.75
N GLY A 68 1.88 14.55 10.09
CA GLY A 68 1.19 13.29 9.89
C GLY A 68 -0.18 13.19 10.57
N GLY A 69 -1.03 12.36 10.02
CA GLY A 69 -2.39 12.09 10.50
C GLY A 69 -2.45 10.99 11.55
N ARG A 70 -1.41 10.14 11.64
CA ARG A 70 -1.30 9.06 12.63
C ARG A 70 -0.13 9.29 13.58
N ARG A 71 -0.40 9.23 14.91
CA ARG A 71 0.63 9.34 15.95
C ARG A 71 1.42 8.03 16.06
N ALA A 72 2.67 8.11 16.47
CA ALA A 72 3.59 6.98 16.70
C ALA A 72 3.82 6.07 15.48
N MET A 73 3.37 6.45 14.29
CA MET A 73 3.66 5.77 13.05
C MET A 73 5.02 6.24 12.51
N ILE A 74 5.84 5.30 12.09
CA ILE A 74 7.20 5.57 11.57
C ILE A 74 7.14 5.64 10.05
N SER A 75 7.65 6.75 9.50
CA SER A 75 7.90 6.91 8.06
C SER A 75 9.39 7.14 7.83
N ALA A 76 9.93 6.47 6.84
CA ALA A 76 11.35 6.48 6.51
C ALA A 76 11.56 6.08 5.04
N ALA A 77 12.80 5.93 4.59
CA ALA A 77 13.11 5.24 3.34
C ALA A 77 12.56 3.82 3.38
N THR A 78 11.90 3.37 2.30
CA THR A 78 11.25 2.06 2.25
C THR A 78 11.66 1.28 1.00
N GLY A 79 11.65 -0.06 1.12
CA GLY A 79 11.89 -0.94 -0.02
C GLY A 79 10.89 -0.76 -1.14
N ALA A 80 9.63 -0.47 -0.82
CA ALA A 80 8.59 -0.22 -1.81
C ALA A 80 8.89 1.00 -2.69
N VAL A 81 9.38 2.10 -2.09
CA VAL A 81 9.81 3.30 -2.82
C VAL A 81 11.12 3.04 -3.55
N ALA A 82 12.11 2.41 -2.88
CA ALA A 82 13.40 2.09 -3.49
C ALA A 82 13.26 1.32 -4.81
N LEU A 83 12.44 0.28 -4.81
CA LEU A 83 12.19 -0.55 -6.00
C LEU A 83 11.54 0.23 -7.17
N VAL A 84 10.67 1.21 -6.85
CA VAL A 84 10.01 2.04 -7.88
C VAL A 84 10.98 3.02 -8.51
N ILE A 85 11.88 3.62 -7.72
CA ILE A 85 12.79 4.67 -8.20
C ILE A 85 14.14 4.14 -8.70
N ALA A 86 14.52 2.91 -8.40
CA ALA A 86 15.79 2.31 -8.82
C ALA A 86 16.03 2.37 -10.34
N PRO A 87 15.06 2.03 -11.22
CA PRO A 87 15.27 2.16 -12.66
C PRO A 87 15.50 3.60 -13.10
N LEU A 88 14.77 4.56 -12.51
CA LEU A 88 14.97 5.99 -12.84
C LEU A 88 16.38 6.47 -12.48
N ASN A 89 16.87 6.07 -11.30
CA ASN A 89 18.25 6.43 -10.90
C ASN A 89 19.30 5.83 -11.84
N ARG A 90 19.14 4.55 -12.17
CA ARG A 90 20.07 3.84 -13.07
C ARG A 90 20.14 4.45 -14.46
N ASP A 91 18.98 4.87 -15.01
CA ASP A 91 18.87 5.29 -16.39
C ASP A 91 19.08 6.82 -16.56
N HIS A 92 18.77 7.64 -15.53
CA HIS A 92 18.79 9.10 -15.59
C HIS A 92 19.56 9.78 -14.45
N GLY A 93 20.00 9.01 -13.45
CA GLY A 93 20.81 9.50 -12.34
C GLY A 93 20.04 10.17 -11.19
N LEU A 94 20.79 10.53 -10.15
CA LEU A 94 20.30 11.00 -8.86
C LEU A 94 19.43 12.27 -8.97
N GLY A 95 19.79 13.22 -9.82
CA GLY A 95 19.04 14.46 -9.99
C GLY A 95 17.59 14.21 -10.38
N HIS A 96 17.35 13.30 -11.36
CA HIS A 96 16.01 12.92 -11.79
C HIS A 96 15.27 12.15 -10.70
N LEU A 97 15.96 11.30 -9.93
CA LEU A 97 15.37 10.61 -8.79
C LEU A 97 14.84 11.62 -7.75
N ILE A 98 15.66 12.59 -7.34
CA ILE A 98 15.25 13.60 -6.35
C ILE A 98 14.11 14.47 -6.88
N ALA A 99 14.13 14.85 -8.16
CA ALA A 99 13.04 15.57 -8.79
C ALA A 99 11.73 14.74 -8.78
N ALA A 100 11.82 13.43 -9.05
CA ALA A 100 10.68 12.52 -8.97
C ALA A 100 10.13 12.38 -7.56
N VAL A 101 10.97 12.39 -6.52
CA VAL A 101 10.55 12.37 -5.11
C VAL A 101 9.74 13.62 -4.75
N ILE A 102 10.19 14.80 -5.18
CA ILE A 102 9.46 16.06 -4.96
C ILE A 102 8.12 16.01 -5.70
N LEU A 103 8.11 15.59 -6.95
CA LEU A 103 6.88 15.48 -7.76
C LEU A 103 5.92 14.43 -7.18
N ALA A 104 6.43 13.31 -6.65
CA ALA A 104 5.63 12.30 -5.96
C ALA A 104 4.95 12.89 -4.71
N GLY A 105 5.66 13.70 -3.95
CA GLY A 105 5.09 14.44 -2.83
C GLY A 105 3.95 15.37 -3.25
N VAL A 106 4.09 16.08 -4.37
CA VAL A 106 3.00 16.90 -4.95
C VAL A 106 1.81 16.03 -5.34
N PHE A 107 2.03 14.90 -6.02
CA PHE A 107 0.95 13.97 -6.35
C PHE A 107 0.25 13.43 -5.10
N GLN A 108 0.99 13.09 -4.03
CA GLN A 108 0.40 12.65 -2.77
C GLN A 108 -0.48 13.73 -2.12
N ILE A 109 -0.07 15.01 -2.17
CA ILE A 109 -0.89 16.13 -1.69
C ILE A 109 -2.16 16.24 -2.52
N VAL A 110 -2.07 16.24 -3.84
CA VAL A 110 -3.22 16.33 -4.74
C VAL A 110 -4.18 15.15 -4.51
N LEU A 111 -3.67 13.93 -4.51
CA LEU A 111 -4.48 12.72 -4.28
C LEU A 111 -5.12 12.73 -2.88
N GLY A 112 -4.38 13.20 -1.87
CA GLY A 112 -4.89 13.38 -0.51
C GLY A 112 -6.03 14.40 -0.43
N ALA A 113 -5.88 15.56 -1.10
CA ALA A 113 -6.89 16.61 -1.17
C ALA A 113 -8.14 16.17 -1.94
N LEU A 114 -7.99 15.41 -3.02
CA LEU A 114 -9.07 14.79 -3.78
C LEU A 114 -9.79 13.67 -3.00
N GLY A 115 -9.28 13.29 -1.82
CA GLY A 115 -9.91 12.28 -0.96
C GLY A 115 -9.64 10.84 -1.41
N VAL A 116 -8.59 10.57 -2.19
CA VAL A 116 -8.19 9.22 -2.64
C VAL A 116 -7.97 8.28 -1.45
N ALA A 117 -7.59 8.80 -0.28
CA ALA A 117 -7.54 8.03 0.96
C ALA A 117 -8.86 7.31 1.30
N LYS A 118 -10.02 7.86 0.88
CA LYS A 118 -11.33 7.22 1.04
C LYS A 118 -11.54 6.06 0.07
N LEU A 119 -10.84 6.06 -1.06
CA LEU A 119 -10.92 4.98 -2.06
C LEU A 119 -10.18 3.72 -1.61
N MET A 120 -9.30 3.82 -0.62
CA MET A 120 -8.62 2.65 -0.02
C MET A 120 -9.60 1.57 0.49
N ARG A 121 -10.82 1.98 0.87
CA ARG A 121 -11.89 1.05 1.26
C ARG A 121 -12.35 0.11 0.13
N PHE A 122 -12.08 0.49 -1.13
CA PHE A 122 -12.43 -0.31 -2.31
C PHE A 122 -11.31 -1.25 -2.76
N ILE A 123 -10.12 -1.14 -2.17
CA ILE A 123 -9.04 -2.09 -2.45
C ILE A 123 -9.30 -3.37 -1.65
N PRO A 124 -9.58 -4.49 -2.31
CA PRO A 124 -9.85 -5.75 -1.62
C PRO A 124 -8.63 -6.27 -0.87
N ARG A 125 -8.89 -7.04 0.19
CA ARG A 125 -7.83 -7.66 0.99
C ARG A 125 -6.88 -8.53 0.14
N SER A 126 -7.40 -9.23 -0.87
CA SER A 126 -6.62 -10.06 -1.79
C SER A 126 -5.55 -9.28 -2.56
N VAL A 127 -5.86 -8.04 -2.98
CA VAL A 127 -4.89 -7.14 -3.62
C VAL A 127 -3.82 -6.68 -2.62
N MET A 128 -4.23 -6.32 -1.40
CA MET A 128 -3.30 -5.90 -0.34
C MET A 128 -2.33 -7.03 0.05
N VAL A 129 -2.84 -8.25 0.18
CA VAL A 129 -2.00 -9.43 0.46
C VAL A 129 -1.06 -9.72 -0.72
N GLY A 130 -1.57 -9.64 -1.95
CA GLY A 130 -0.74 -9.76 -3.15
C GLY A 130 0.38 -8.72 -3.21
N PHE A 131 0.08 -7.46 -2.87
CA PHE A 131 1.08 -6.39 -2.79
C PHE A 131 2.17 -6.69 -1.76
N VAL A 132 1.80 -7.06 -0.54
CA VAL A 132 2.75 -7.35 0.55
C VAL A 132 3.63 -8.54 0.20
N ASN A 133 3.05 -9.60 -0.36
CA ASN A 133 3.81 -10.78 -0.77
C ASN A 133 4.77 -10.48 -1.94
N SER A 134 4.33 -9.69 -2.91
CA SER A 134 5.20 -9.30 -4.02
C SER A 134 6.33 -8.37 -3.56
N LEU A 135 6.07 -7.46 -2.63
CA LEU A 135 7.11 -6.61 -2.04
C LEU A 135 8.17 -7.47 -1.34
N ALA A 136 7.74 -8.46 -0.54
CA ALA A 136 8.64 -9.40 0.11
C ALA A 136 9.51 -10.18 -0.91
N ILE A 137 8.91 -10.67 -1.99
CA ILE A 137 9.62 -11.37 -3.07
C ILE A 137 10.65 -10.43 -3.73
N LEU A 138 10.25 -9.19 -4.08
CA LEU A 138 11.17 -8.23 -4.71
C LEU A 138 12.32 -7.82 -3.79
N ILE A 139 12.08 -7.63 -2.48
CA ILE A 139 13.14 -7.36 -1.50
C ILE A 139 14.13 -8.54 -1.46
N PHE A 140 13.64 -9.77 -1.45
CA PHE A 140 14.50 -10.95 -1.49
C PHE A 140 15.31 -11.02 -2.79
N MET A 141 14.64 -10.82 -3.94
CA MET A 141 15.31 -10.84 -5.25
C MET A 141 16.40 -9.77 -5.36
N ALA A 142 16.19 -8.62 -4.76
CA ALA A 142 17.18 -7.53 -4.72
C ALA A 142 18.44 -7.88 -3.92
N GLN A 143 18.41 -8.93 -3.07
CA GLN A 143 19.58 -9.39 -2.35
C GLN A 143 20.41 -10.42 -3.14
N ILE A 144 19.87 -11.01 -4.22
CA ILE A 144 20.57 -12.06 -4.99
C ILE A 144 21.92 -11.57 -5.56
N PRO A 145 22.01 -10.35 -6.14
CA PRO A 145 23.32 -9.83 -6.61
C PRO A 145 24.37 -9.75 -5.51
N GLU A 146 23.97 -9.41 -4.29
CA GLU A 146 24.86 -9.30 -3.12
C GLU A 146 25.32 -10.67 -2.56
N MET A 147 24.77 -11.75 -3.10
CA MET A 147 25.11 -13.15 -2.76
C MET A 147 25.81 -13.88 -3.92
N THR A 148 25.97 -13.23 -5.07
CA THR A 148 26.61 -13.82 -6.25
C THR A 148 27.98 -13.17 -6.49
N ASP A 149 28.94 -13.98 -6.92
CA ASP A 149 30.32 -13.54 -7.22
C ASP A 149 31.06 -12.84 -6.05
N VAL A 150 30.73 -13.24 -4.82
CA VAL A 150 31.30 -12.71 -3.58
C VAL A 150 32.32 -13.66 -2.95
N PRO A 151 33.27 -13.15 -2.10
CA PRO A 151 34.19 -14.01 -1.37
C PRO A 151 33.48 -15.06 -0.52
N TRP A 152 34.01 -16.27 -0.46
CA TRP A 152 33.37 -17.39 0.24
C TRP A 152 32.99 -17.12 1.72
N PRO A 153 33.73 -16.27 2.50
CA PRO A 153 33.36 -15.99 3.89
C PRO A 153 32.02 -15.25 4.04
N VAL A 154 31.48 -14.64 2.97
CA VAL A 154 30.18 -13.97 2.96
C VAL A 154 29.06 -14.97 3.29
N TYR A 155 29.11 -16.19 2.76
CA TYR A 155 28.05 -17.19 2.97
C TYR A 155 27.89 -17.64 4.43
N PRO A 156 28.96 -18.07 5.16
CA PRO A 156 28.81 -18.39 6.57
C PRO A 156 28.43 -17.18 7.43
N LEU A 157 28.82 -15.97 7.05
CA LEU A 157 28.38 -14.75 7.73
C LEU A 157 26.87 -14.53 7.56
N ILE A 158 26.32 -14.67 6.35
CA ILE A 158 24.88 -14.59 6.11
C ILE A 158 24.14 -15.65 6.93
N ILE A 159 24.58 -16.92 6.90
CA ILE A 159 23.96 -18.01 7.65
C ILE A 159 24.04 -17.74 9.16
N GLY A 160 25.19 -17.30 9.65
CA GLY A 160 25.37 -16.92 11.05
C GLY A 160 24.48 -15.78 11.49
N GLY A 161 24.33 -14.76 10.64
CA GLY A 161 23.41 -13.64 10.87
C GLY A 161 21.95 -14.07 10.93
N LEU A 162 21.50 -14.90 10.01
CA LEU A 162 20.16 -15.48 10.01
C LEU A 162 19.93 -16.34 11.25
N ALA A 163 20.91 -17.19 11.61
CA ALA A 163 20.83 -18.03 12.82
C ALA A 163 20.69 -17.16 14.08
N LEU A 164 21.49 -16.10 14.21
CA LEU A 164 21.38 -15.15 15.34
C LEU A 164 19.99 -14.52 15.39
N MET A 165 19.44 -14.06 14.27
CA MET A 165 18.13 -13.42 14.22
C MET A 165 16.98 -14.38 14.55
N VAL A 166 17.11 -15.67 14.28
CA VAL A 166 16.11 -16.70 14.62
C VAL A 166 16.24 -17.17 16.07
N LEU A 167 17.46 -17.29 16.58
CA LEU A 167 17.73 -17.84 17.91
C LEU A 167 17.64 -16.80 19.02
N LEU A 168 18.09 -15.58 18.78
CA LEU A 168 18.15 -14.52 19.81
C LEU A 168 16.78 -14.19 20.41
N PRO A 169 15.67 -14.09 19.65
CA PRO A 169 14.35 -13.82 20.23
C PRO A 169 13.85 -14.90 21.18
N ARG A 170 14.45 -16.11 21.15
CA ARG A 170 14.13 -17.20 22.11
C ARG A 170 14.80 -16.98 23.47
N ILE A 171 15.87 -16.16 23.52
CA ILE A 171 16.66 -15.87 24.72
C ILE A 171 16.27 -14.51 25.30
N THR A 172 16.16 -13.50 24.44
CA THR A 172 15.82 -12.12 24.82
C THR A 172 15.06 -11.40 23.70
N THR A 173 14.08 -10.60 24.11
CA THR A 173 13.32 -9.71 23.21
C THR A 173 13.60 -8.23 23.51
N VAL A 174 14.52 -7.95 24.44
CA VAL A 174 14.83 -6.58 24.87
C VAL A 174 15.62 -5.81 23.79
N VAL A 175 16.51 -6.51 23.07
CA VAL A 175 17.34 -5.92 22.03
C VAL A 175 16.88 -6.45 20.66
N PRO A 176 16.74 -5.57 19.63
CA PRO A 176 16.40 -6.00 18.28
C PRO A 176 17.41 -7.01 17.74
N ALA A 177 16.94 -8.18 17.33
CA ALA A 177 17.81 -9.24 16.82
C ALA A 177 18.65 -8.82 15.60
N PRO A 178 18.13 -8.03 14.63
CA PRO A 178 18.93 -7.48 13.53
C PRO A 178 20.15 -6.67 14.01
N LEU A 179 19.95 -5.82 15.02
CA LEU A 179 21.05 -5.01 15.57
C LEU A 179 22.17 -5.88 16.18
N VAL A 180 21.78 -6.90 16.97
CA VAL A 180 22.78 -7.81 17.58
C VAL A 180 23.51 -8.58 16.48
N SER A 181 22.80 -9.04 15.46
CA SER A 181 23.41 -9.74 14.32
C SER A 181 24.45 -8.88 13.62
N ILE A 182 24.12 -7.60 13.34
CA ILE A 182 25.06 -6.66 12.73
C ILE A 182 26.29 -6.43 13.60
N VAL A 183 26.09 -6.12 14.88
CA VAL A 183 27.20 -5.87 15.82
C VAL A 183 28.12 -7.08 15.96
N VAL A 184 27.55 -8.29 16.12
CA VAL A 184 28.34 -9.52 16.24
C VAL A 184 29.10 -9.82 14.95
N LEU A 185 28.46 -9.72 13.78
CA LEU A 185 29.11 -9.99 12.51
C LEU A 185 30.20 -8.94 12.20
N THR A 186 29.95 -7.67 12.49
CA THR A 186 30.98 -6.60 12.35
C THR A 186 32.16 -6.87 13.28
N ALA A 187 31.90 -7.22 14.54
CA ALA A 187 32.98 -7.55 15.47
C ALA A 187 33.81 -8.76 15.02
N ILE A 188 33.18 -9.78 14.43
CA ILE A 188 33.86 -10.95 13.87
C ILE A 188 34.71 -10.55 12.65
N THR A 189 34.15 -9.81 11.70
CA THR A 189 34.86 -9.43 10.46
C THR A 189 36.02 -8.50 10.72
N VAL A 190 35.84 -7.51 11.58
CA VAL A 190 36.90 -6.57 11.96
C VAL A 190 37.94 -7.27 12.85
N GLY A 191 37.52 -8.03 13.86
CA GLY A 191 38.42 -8.68 14.82
C GLY A 191 39.25 -9.81 14.19
N ALA A 192 38.72 -10.54 13.21
CA ALA A 192 39.44 -11.56 12.49
C ALA A 192 40.05 -11.06 11.15
N ALA A 193 39.95 -9.77 10.86
CA ALA A 193 40.45 -9.15 9.61
C ALA A 193 39.94 -9.88 8.34
N ILE A 194 38.66 -10.28 8.32
CA ILE A 194 38.06 -11.01 7.20
C ILE A 194 37.76 -10.01 6.08
N ALA A 195 38.39 -10.18 4.94
CA ALA A 195 38.16 -9.35 3.75
C ALA A 195 36.82 -9.71 3.10
N VAL A 196 35.81 -8.89 3.34
CA VAL A 196 34.45 -8.99 2.74
C VAL A 196 33.97 -7.59 2.39
N PRO A 197 33.07 -7.44 1.41
CA PRO A 197 32.46 -6.14 1.11
C PRO A 197 31.80 -5.51 2.33
N THR A 198 31.97 -4.21 2.53
CA THR A 198 31.44 -3.43 3.64
C THR A 198 30.48 -2.35 3.14
N VAL A 199 29.74 -1.73 4.05
CA VAL A 199 28.87 -0.59 3.75
C VAL A 199 29.66 0.59 3.18
N GLY A 200 30.88 0.81 3.68
CA GLY A 200 31.76 1.87 3.20
C GLY A 200 32.18 1.71 1.73
N ASP A 201 32.20 0.48 1.22
CA ASP A 201 32.48 0.18 -0.20
C ASP A 201 31.30 0.53 -1.11
N GLN A 202 30.09 0.67 -0.57
CA GLN A 202 28.85 0.93 -1.32
C GLN A 202 28.57 2.43 -1.55
N GLY A 203 29.34 3.32 -0.90
CA GLY A 203 29.21 4.76 -1.08
C GLY A 203 29.33 5.57 0.20
N ALA A 204 29.09 6.87 0.09
CA ALA A 204 29.27 7.82 1.17
C ALA A 204 28.25 7.65 2.30
N LEU A 205 28.72 7.75 3.54
CA LEU A 205 27.90 7.86 4.75
C LEU A 205 27.73 9.33 5.18
N PRO A 206 26.66 9.68 5.94
CA PRO A 206 26.49 11.03 6.43
C PRO A 206 27.63 11.45 7.36
N SER A 207 28.31 12.52 7.02
CA SER A 207 29.32 13.21 7.89
C SER A 207 28.73 14.47 8.55
N SER A 208 27.58 14.95 8.07
CA SER A 208 26.88 16.14 8.55
C SER A 208 25.36 16.00 8.34
N LEU A 209 24.60 16.95 8.86
CA LEU A 209 23.19 17.07 8.55
C LEU A 209 22.99 17.39 7.06
N PRO A 210 21.90 16.90 6.44
CA PRO A 210 21.60 17.20 5.06
C PRO A 210 21.33 18.71 4.88
N VAL A 211 21.80 19.26 3.77
CA VAL A 211 21.61 20.67 3.41
C VAL A 211 20.51 20.73 2.34
N PRO A 212 19.55 21.65 2.45
CA PRO A 212 18.52 21.79 1.44
C PRO A 212 19.08 22.30 0.13
N GLY A 213 18.61 21.73 -0.98
CA GLY A 213 18.98 22.10 -2.33
C GLY A 213 17.89 21.75 -3.33
N LEU A 214 17.97 22.33 -4.52
CA LEU A 214 17.13 21.92 -5.63
C LEU A 214 17.80 20.77 -6.39
N PRO A 215 17.03 19.86 -7.01
CA PRO A 215 17.60 18.81 -7.83
C PRO A 215 18.34 19.39 -9.03
N ASP A 216 19.49 18.82 -9.33
CA ASP A 216 20.34 19.25 -10.47
C ASP A 216 19.80 18.62 -11.77
N VAL A 217 18.67 19.13 -12.23
CA VAL A 217 18.03 18.76 -13.49
C VAL A 217 17.44 19.97 -14.18
N PRO A 218 17.39 20.03 -15.52
CA PRO A 218 16.72 21.09 -16.23
C PRO A 218 15.20 21.00 -16.00
N PHE A 219 14.57 22.13 -15.68
CA PHE A 219 13.11 22.23 -15.53
C PHE A 219 12.44 22.31 -16.90
N THR A 220 12.45 21.21 -17.66
CA THR A 220 11.88 21.10 -19.00
C THR A 220 10.67 20.15 -19.00
N LEU A 221 9.86 20.23 -20.05
CA LEU A 221 8.75 19.29 -20.25
C LEU A 221 9.26 17.84 -20.42
N ASP A 222 10.41 17.67 -21.05
CA ASP A 222 11.05 16.38 -21.24
C ASP A 222 11.43 15.75 -19.90
N THR A 223 12.07 16.50 -19.01
CA THR A 223 12.34 16.04 -17.64
C THR A 223 11.03 15.65 -16.93
N LEU A 224 9.99 16.48 -17.05
CA LEU A 224 8.71 16.20 -16.41
C LEU A 224 8.08 14.89 -16.93
N THR A 225 8.08 14.69 -18.26
CA THR A 225 7.52 13.44 -18.85
C THR A 225 8.32 12.21 -18.47
N THR A 226 9.63 12.34 -18.30
CA THR A 226 10.52 11.26 -17.85
C THR A 226 10.24 10.87 -16.39
N ILE A 227 10.13 11.85 -15.49
CA ILE A 227 9.99 11.56 -14.05
C ILE A 227 8.54 11.28 -13.63
N ALA A 228 7.52 11.78 -14.35
CA ALA A 228 6.12 11.71 -13.93
C ALA A 228 5.60 10.27 -13.71
N PRO A 229 5.88 9.27 -14.55
CA PRO A 229 5.45 7.90 -14.32
C PRO A 229 5.99 7.31 -13.03
N TYR A 230 7.27 7.53 -12.75
CA TYR A 230 7.93 7.06 -11.51
C TYR A 230 7.40 7.80 -10.28
N ALA A 231 7.24 9.12 -10.38
CA ALA A 231 6.69 9.95 -9.32
C ALA A 231 5.23 9.54 -8.98
N PHE A 232 4.41 9.27 -9.99
CA PHE A 232 3.05 8.81 -9.79
C PHE A 232 2.99 7.41 -9.17
N ALA A 233 3.81 6.48 -9.66
CA ALA A 233 3.95 5.14 -9.09
C ALA A 233 4.41 5.20 -7.63
N MET A 234 5.43 6.01 -7.31
CA MET A 234 5.89 6.26 -5.95
C MET A 234 4.78 6.86 -5.07
N ALA A 235 4.01 7.81 -5.58
CA ALA A 235 2.90 8.42 -4.85
C ALA A 235 1.83 7.38 -4.48
N LEU A 236 1.43 6.53 -5.42
CA LEU A 236 0.42 5.49 -5.18
C LEU A 236 0.92 4.44 -4.20
N VAL A 237 2.11 3.90 -4.42
CA VAL A 237 2.70 2.87 -3.55
C VAL A 237 2.91 3.41 -2.13
N GLY A 238 3.48 4.61 -2.01
CA GLY A 238 3.73 5.25 -0.72
C GLY A 238 2.45 5.58 0.05
N LEU A 239 1.40 6.07 -0.63
CA LEU A 239 0.09 6.28 0.00
C LEU A 239 -0.55 4.97 0.43
N MET A 240 -0.50 3.94 -0.40
CA MET A 240 -1.08 2.63 -0.09
C MET A 240 -0.43 2.04 1.16
N GLU A 241 0.89 1.97 1.21
CA GLU A 241 1.65 1.44 2.36
C GLU A 241 1.38 2.26 3.63
N SER A 242 1.39 3.60 3.52
CA SER A 242 1.13 4.49 4.65
C SER A 242 -0.29 4.37 5.21
N LEU A 243 -1.30 4.27 4.35
CA LEU A 243 -2.68 4.13 4.77
C LEU A 243 -2.99 2.74 5.34
N MET A 244 -2.34 1.68 4.82
CA MET A 244 -2.39 0.33 5.39
C MET A 244 -1.75 0.31 6.78
N THR A 245 -0.56 0.90 6.94
CA THR A 245 0.14 1.01 8.22
C THR A 245 -0.68 1.81 9.22
N ALA A 246 -1.28 2.94 8.80
CA ALA A 246 -2.14 3.74 9.66
C ALA A 246 -3.39 2.98 10.11
N LYS A 247 -3.98 2.15 9.24
CA LYS A 247 -5.10 1.27 9.61
C LYS A 247 -4.66 0.21 10.62
N LEU A 248 -3.52 -0.42 10.42
CA LEU A 248 -2.98 -1.42 11.34
C LEU A 248 -2.73 -0.84 12.73
N VAL A 249 -2.20 0.39 12.82
CA VAL A 249 -2.03 1.09 14.10
C VAL A 249 -3.38 1.44 14.73
N ASP A 250 -4.37 1.87 13.92
CA ASP A 250 -5.73 2.12 14.39
C ASP A 250 -6.32 0.88 15.06
N ASP A 251 -6.19 -0.28 14.40
CA ASP A 251 -6.72 -1.56 14.87
C ASP A 251 -6.02 -2.06 16.17
N ILE A 252 -4.70 -1.79 16.33
CA ILE A 252 -3.94 -2.19 17.53
C ILE A 252 -4.20 -1.27 18.71
N THR A 253 -4.49 0.00 18.46
CA THR A 253 -4.62 1.01 19.51
C THR A 253 -6.06 1.40 19.81
N ASP A 254 -7.03 0.81 19.11
CA ASP A 254 -8.46 1.12 19.16
C ASP A 254 -8.74 2.64 19.01
N THR A 255 -7.96 3.31 18.13
CA THR A 255 -8.08 4.74 17.87
C THR A 255 -8.16 5.01 16.39
N HIS A 256 -8.77 6.13 16.00
CA HIS A 256 -8.93 6.50 14.60
C HIS A 256 -7.91 7.57 14.18
N SER A 257 -7.27 7.36 13.05
CA SER A 257 -6.39 8.32 12.41
C SER A 257 -7.10 9.13 11.31
N ASN A 258 -6.60 10.34 11.06
CA ASN A 258 -7.07 11.13 9.94
C ASN A 258 -6.29 10.74 8.67
N LYS A 259 -6.89 9.88 7.83
CA LYS A 259 -6.27 9.35 6.61
C LYS A 259 -5.94 10.44 5.58
N THR A 260 -6.79 11.46 5.44
CA THR A 260 -6.53 12.59 4.54
C THR A 260 -5.32 13.40 5.03
N ARG A 261 -5.26 13.71 6.34
CA ARG A 261 -4.09 14.38 6.92
C ARG A 261 -2.83 13.55 6.78
N GLU A 262 -2.93 12.22 6.88
CA GLU A 262 -1.81 11.31 6.67
C GLU A 262 -1.30 11.40 5.24
N SER A 263 -2.18 11.34 4.24
CA SER A 263 -1.80 11.46 2.83
C SER A 263 -1.13 12.79 2.51
N LEU A 264 -1.69 13.90 3.02
CA LEU A 264 -1.10 15.24 2.89
C LEU A 264 0.28 15.30 3.58
N GLY A 265 0.38 14.72 4.78
CA GLY A 265 1.60 14.67 5.56
C GLY A 265 2.72 13.90 4.87
N GLN A 266 2.41 12.76 4.26
CA GLN A 266 3.36 11.97 3.47
C GLN A 266 3.87 12.76 2.26
N GLY A 267 2.98 13.49 1.58
CA GLY A 267 3.36 14.35 0.46
C GLY A 267 4.28 15.50 0.89
N ILE A 268 3.96 16.20 1.98
CA ILE A 268 4.84 17.24 2.54
C ILE A 268 6.20 16.65 2.95
N ALA A 269 6.19 15.48 3.61
CA ALA A 269 7.42 14.83 4.03
C ALA A 269 8.30 14.45 2.83
N ASN A 270 7.73 13.93 1.74
CA ASN A 270 8.48 13.60 0.52
C ASN A 270 9.02 14.84 -0.18
N ILE A 271 8.27 15.94 -0.26
CA ILE A 271 8.81 17.22 -0.81
C ILE A 271 10.01 17.69 0.00
N VAL A 272 9.86 17.74 1.33
CA VAL A 272 10.98 18.14 2.21
C VAL A 272 12.15 17.18 2.06
N THR A 273 11.90 15.87 2.03
CA THR A 273 12.94 14.85 1.85
C THR A 273 13.70 15.03 0.54
N GLY A 274 13.01 15.27 -0.57
CA GLY A 274 13.66 15.55 -1.86
C GLY A 274 14.48 16.83 -1.82
N LEU A 275 13.97 17.91 -1.18
CA LEU A 275 14.74 19.15 -1.00
C LEU A 275 15.99 18.95 -0.13
N PHE A 276 16.03 17.99 0.77
CA PHE A 276 17.19 17.63 1.57
C PHE A 276 18.02 16.47 0.97
N GLY A 277 17.82 16.17 -0.32
CA GLY A 277 18.62 15.20 -1.06
C GLY A 277 18.33 13.73 -0.72
N GLY A 278 17.19 13.44 -0.10
CA GLY A 278 16.79 12.07 0.25
C GLY A 278 15.99 11.39 -0.86
N MET A 279 16.07 10.06 -0.92
CA MET A 279 15.38 9.21 -1.91
C MET A 279 13.86 9.09 -1.71
N GLY A 280 13.30 9.82 -0.75
CA GLY A 280 11.88 9.70 -0.39
C GLY A 280 11.55 8.45 0.42
N GLY A 281 10.26 8.30 0.75
CA GLY A 281 9.82 7.18 1.58
C GLY A 281 8.33 7.17 1.82
N CYS A 282 7.93 6.32 2.74
CA CYS A 282 6.54 6.18 3.22
C CYS A 282 6.51 5.55 4.62
N ALA A 283 5.32 5.26 5.15
CA ALA A 283 5.23 4.62 6.45
C ALA A 283 5.65 3.15 6.38
N MET A 284 6.47 2.73 7.33
CA MET A 284 7.00 1.38 7.45
C MET A 284 6.17 0.55 8.44
N ILE A 285 5.62 -0.57 8.00
CA ILE A 285 4.84 -1.49 8.86
C ILE A 285 5.72 -2.04 9.99
N GLY A 286 6.88 -2.61 9.66
CA GLY A 286 7.78 -3.26 10.62
C GLY A 286 8.20 -2.32 11.75
N GLN A 287 8.75 -1.17 11.41
CA GLN A 287 9.25 -0.18 12.37
C GLN A 287 8.12 0.44 13.20
N THR A 288 6.97 0.64 12.59
CA THR A 288 5.77 1.10 13.31
C THR A 288 5.32 0.05 14.33
N MET A 289 5.40 -1.24 14.00
CA MET A 289 5.06 -2.30 14.96
C MET A 289 6.06 -2.36 16.11
N ILE A 290 7.34 -2.19 15.86
CA ILE A 290 8.36 -2.08 16.92
C ILE A 290 8.02 -0.90 17.83
N ASN A 291 7.69 0.26 17.27
CA ASN A 291 7.38 1.47 18.03
C ASN A 291 6.10 1.32 18.86
N VAL A 292 4.99 0.90 18.23
CA VAL A 292 3.64 0.91 18.82
C VAL A 292 3.34 -0.35 19.64
N LYS A 293 3.65 -1.54 19.09
CA LYS A 293 3.27 -2.83 19.69
C LYS A 293 4.31 -3.33 20.68
N VAL A 294 5.59 -3.29 20.30
CA VAL A 294 6.68 -3.82 21.15
C VAL A 294 7.07 -2.81 22.22
N SER A 295 7.36 -1.56 21.81
CA SER A 295 7.84 -0.52 22.72
C SER A 295 6.74 0.25 23.44
N GLY A 296 5.50 0.16 22.97
CA GLY A 296 4.35 0.79 23.62
C GLY A 296 4.19 2.30 23.37
N ALA A 297 4.90 2.87 22.39
CA ALA A 297 4.79 4.28 22.04
C ALA A 297 3.39 4.67 21.55
N ARG A 298 2.94 5.88 21.88
CA ARG A 298 1.61 6.40 21.55
C ARG A 298 1.62 7.84 21.04
N THR A 299 2.76 8.52 21.14
CA THR A 299 2.85 9.94 20.80
C THR A 299 3.70 10.19 19.56
N ARG A 300 3.78 11.45 19.15
CA ARG A 300 4.61 11.90 18.02
C ARG A 300 6.10 11.98 18.38
N LEU A 301 6.40 11.97 19.70
CA LEU A 301 7.76 12.13 20.20
C LEU A 301 8.66 10.97 19.77
N SER A 302 8.18 9.72 19.88
CA SER A 302 8.98 8.56 19.45
C SER A 302 9.31 8.60 17.97
N THR A 303 8.37 9.05 17.12
CA THR A 303 8.61 9.21 15.68
C THR A 303 9.67 10.28 15.40
N PHE A 304 9.56 11.43 16.06
CA PHE A 304 10.57 12.49 15.96
C PHE A 304 11.95 11.99 16.41
N LEU A 305 12.00 11.36 17.58
CA LEU A 305 13.26 10.87 18.15
C LEU A 305 13.86 9.72 17.34
N ALA A 306 13.05 8.90 16.69
CA ALA A 306 13.56 7.86 15.79
C ALA A 306 14.42 8.47 14.66
N GLY A 307 13.92 9.53 14.01
CA GLY A 307 14.69 10.24 13.00
C GLY A 307 15.92 10.96 13.59
N ALA A 308 15.74 11.70 14.67
CA ALA A 308 16.83 12.46 15.30
C ALA A 308 17.96 11.55 15.80
N PHE A 309 17.62 10.47 16.50
CA PHE A 309 18.63 9.50 16.96
C PHE A 309 19.33 8.79 15.80
N LEU A 310 18.58 8.39 14.76
CA LEU A 310 19.17 7.80 13.57
C LEU A 310 20.30 8.69 13.01
N MET A 311 20.00 9.96 12.80
CA MET A 311 20.99 10.89 12.22
C MET A 311 22.18 11.12 13.15
N VAL A 312 21.94 11.33 14.45
CA VAL A 312 23.00 11.49 15.45
C VAL A 312 23.89 10.23 15.49
N LEU A 313 23.28 9.04 15.53
CA LEU A 313 24.03 7.78 15.55
C LEU A 313 24.88 7.61 14.28
N CYS A 314 24.33 7.90 13.10
CA CYS A 314 25.08 7.78 11.85
C CYS A 314 26.26 8.76 11.75
N ILE A 315 26.08 10.01 12.21
CA ILE A 315 27.18 11.00 12.21
C ILE A 315 28.25 10.65 13.24
N VAL A 316 27.85 10.26 14.45
CA VAL A 316 28.80 9.97 15.54
C VAL A 316 29.52 8.64 15.32
N PHE A 317 28.82 7.61 14.87
CA PHE A 317 29.35 6.26 14.66
C PHE A 317 29.61 5.93 13.19
N GLY A 318 29.72 6.92 12.30
CA GLY A 318 29.95 6.75 10.87
C GLY A 318 31.07 5.75 10.54
N PRO A 319 32.26 5.82 11.15
CA PRO A 319 33.34 4.84 10.92
C PRO A 319 32.92 3.39 11.25
N VAL A 320 32.18 3.19 12.36
CA VAL A 320 31.70 1.85 12.75
C VAL A 320 30.62 1.36 11.79
N VAL A 321 29.76 2.26 11.30
CA VAL A 321 28.74 1.93 10.30
C VAL A 321 29.38 1.58 8.95
N SER A 322 30.48 2.23 8.59
CA SER A 322 31.26 1.93 7.38
C SER A 322 31.81 0.50 7.38
N ASP A 323 32.24 0.01 8.55
CA ASP A 323 32.82 -1.33 8.71
C ASP A 323 31.80 -2.46 8.74
N ILE A 324 30.50 -2.16 8.69
CA ILE A 324 29.44 -3.20 8.67
C ILE A 324 29.60 -4.04 7.41
N PRO A 325 29.75 -5.38 7.55
CA PRO A 325 29.84 -6.25 6.37
C PRO A 325 28.50 -6.32 5.63
N MET A 326 28.52 -6.27 4.30
CA MET A 326 27.33 -6.41 3.46
C MET A 326 26.57 -7.71 3.76
N ALA A 327 27.28 -8.76 4.12
CA ALA A 327 26.69 -10.03 4.57
C ALA A 327 25.69 -9.87 5.73
N ALA A 328 25.95 -8.94 6.65
CA ALA A 328 25.04 -8.66 7.77
C ALA A 328 23.75 -7.98 7.29
N LEU A 329 23.86 -7.01 6.35
CA LEU A 329 22.70 -6.34 5.77
C LEU A 329 21.86 -7.29 4.92
N VAL A 330 22.50 -8.15 4.12
CA VAL A 330 21.83 -9.20 3.34
C VAL A 330 21.05 -10.13 4.28
N ALA A 331 21.66 -10.59 5.37
CA ALA A 331 20.95 -11.43 6.34
C ALA A 331 19.72 -10.71 6.93
N VAL A 332 19.85 -9.41 7.26
CA VAL A 332 18.73 -8.60 7.74
C VAL A 332 17.64 -8.49 6.70
N MET A 333 17.97 -8.19 5.44
CA MET A 333 16.99 -8.02 4.36
C MET A 333 16.29 -9.33 3.99
N VAL A 334 16.99 -10.46 4.02
CA VAL A 334 16.39 -11.78 3.86
C VAL A 334 15.38 -12.05 4.99
N MET A 335 15.74 -11.72 6.22
CA MET A 335 14.81 -11.86 7.36
C MET A 335 13.62 -10.91 7.25
N VAL A 336 13.83 -9.65 6.82
CA VAL A 336 12.75 -8.66 6.58
C VAL A 336 11.81 -9.17 5.49
N SER A 337 12.34 -9.69 4.39
CA SER A 337 11.56 -10.30 3.31
C SER A 337 10.70 -11.45 3.85
N PHE A 338 11.30 -12.37 4.58
CA PHE A 338 10.61 -13.51 5.17
C PHE A 338 9.52 -13.09 6.19
N ALA A 339 9.78 -12.08 7.01
CA ALA A 339 8.84 -11.54 7.99
C ALA A 339 7.71 -10.72 7.36
N THR A 340 7.96 -10.07 6.21
CA THR A 340 6.98 -9.28 5.46
C THR A 340 6.01 -10.18 4.71
N PHE A 341 6.45 -11.34 4.24
CA PHE A 341 5.62 -12.26 3.48
C PHE A 341 4.46 -12.80 4.33
N ASP A 342 3.24 -12.71 3.83
CA ASP A 342 2.06 -13.27 4.50
C ASP A 342 1.95 -14.79 4.24
N TRP A 343 2.66 -15.58 5.02
CA TRP A 343 2.66 -17.05 4.95
C TRP A 343 1.28 -17.68 5.16
N HIS A 344 0.41 -16.97 5.89
CA HIS A 344 -0.95 -17.44 6.11
C HIS A 344 -1.76 -17.44 4.82
N SER A 345 -1.50 -16.52 3.93
CA SER A 345 -2.20 -16.38 2.65
C SER A 345 -2.00 -17.57 1.70
N ILE A 346 -0.84 -18.24 1.78
CA ILE A 346 -0.52 -19.41 0.96
C ILE A 346 -0.73 -20.74 1.69
N ALA A 347 -1.11 -20.72 2.97
CA ALA A 347 -1.33 -21.95 3.73
C ALA A 347 -2.46 -22.79 3.10
N PRO A 348 -2.28 -24.12 2.93
CA PRO A 348 -3.29 -24.96 2.28
C PRO A 348 -4.68 -24.89 2.92
N ARG A 349 -4.73 -24.68 4.23
CA ARG A 349 -5.99 -24.52 4.98
C ARG A 349 -6.71 -23.22 4.61
N THR A 350 -5.97 -22.14 4.37
CA THR A 350 -6.50 -20.83 3.96
C THR A 350 -6.97 -20.88 2.51
N LEU A 351 -6.12 -21.42 1.60
CA LEU A 351 -6.45 -21.53 0.18
C LEU A 351 -7.71 -22.38 -0.08
N ARG A 352 -7.92 -23.46 0.69
CA ARG A 352 -9.13 -24.29 0.57
C ARG A 352 -10.42 -23.59 1.01
N ARG A 353 -10.30 -22.54 1.84
CA ARG A 353 -11.46 -21.78 2.37
C ARG A 353 -11.70 -20.46 1.64
N MET A 354 -10.66 -19.96 0.96
CA MET A 354 -10.76 -18.73 0.19
C MET A 354 -11.52 -18.95 -1.12
N PRO A 355 -12.38 -18.00 -1.51
CA PRO A 355 -13.00 -18.02 -2.84
C PRO A 355 -11.94 -18.00 -3.94
N VAL A 356 -12.12 -18.83 -4.98
CA VAL A 356 -11.17 -18.95 -6.09
C VAL A 356 -10.86 -17.62 -6.75
N GLY A 357 -11.87 -16.73 -6.87
CA GLY A 357 -11.67 -15.39 -7.43
C GLY A 357 -10.71 -14.53 -6.63
N GLU A 358 -10.71 -14.63 -5.29
CA GLU A 358 -9.78 -13.87 -4.44
C GLU A 358 -8.36 -14.42 -4.52
N ILE A 359 -8.22 -15.75 -4.63
CA ILE A 359 -6.91 -16.39 -4.89
C ILE A 359 -6.37 -15.93 -6.23
N ALA A 360 -7.20 -15.92 -7.28
CA ALA A 360 -6.79 -15.45 -8.61
C ALA A 360 -6.33 -13.98 -8.57
N VAL A 361 -7.07 -13.10 -7.91
CA VAL A 361 -6.69 -11.69 -7.74
C VAL A 361 -5.33 -11.56 -7.04
N MET A 362 -5.12 -12.28 -5.94
CA MET A 362 -3.85 -12.27 -5.21
C MET A 362 -2.69 -12.74 -6.10
N LEU A 363 -2.84 -13.88 -6.79
CA LEU A 363 -1.80 -14.44 -7.66
C LEU A 363 -1.51 -13.55 -8.86
N ILE A 364 -2.54 -12.96 -9.51
CA ILE A 364 -2.37 -12.03 -10.61
C ILE A 364 -1.60 -10.79 -10.15
N THR A 365 -1.96 -10.24 -8.97
CA THR A 365 -1.24 -9.11 -8.38
C THR A 365 0.25 -9.45 -8.18
N VAL A 366 0.56 -10.60 -7.56
CA VAL A 366 1.95 -11.03 -7.34
C VAL A 366 2.67 -11.26 -8.67
N ALA A 367 2.09 -12.00 -9.59
CA ALA A 367 2.70 -12.28 -10.88
C ALA A 367 2.99 -10.99 -11.67
N CYS A 368 2.02 -10.07 -11.70
CA CYS A 368 2.18 -8.80 -12.40
C CYS A 368 3.33 -7.97 -11.81
N VAL A 369 3.42 -7.86 -10.48
CA VAL A 369 4.51 -7.14 -9.81
C VAL A 369 5.86 -7.80 -10.08
N VAL A 370 5.97 -9.12 -9.94
CA VAL A 370 7.24 -9.84 -10.09
C VAL A 370 7.74 -9.77 -11.54
N ILE A 371 6.84 -9.85 -12.52
CA ILE A 371 7.21 -9.79 -13.95
C ILE A 371 7.58 -8.35 -14.35
N THR A 372 6.84 -7.35 -13.89
CA THR A 372 7.07 -5.95 -14.27
C THR A 372 8.08 -5.24 -13.38
N HIS A 373 8.44 -5.83 -12.25
CA HIS A 373 9.22 -5.20 -11.16
C HIS A 373 8.60 -3.88 -10.69
N ASN A 374 7.28 -3.72 -10.85
CA ASN A 374 6.56 -2.47 -10.55
C ASN A 374 5.34 -2.74 -9.67
N LEU A 375 5.45 -2.33 -8.41
CA LEU A 375 4.40 -2.48 -7.40
C LEU A 375 3.11 -1.73 -7.76
N ALA A 376 3.22 -0.54 -8.38
CA ALA A 376 2.06 0.26 -8.76
C ALA A 376 1.23 -0.43 -9.85
N VAL A 377 1.88 -1.01 -10.85
CA VAL A 377 1.22 -1.77 -11.92
C VAL A 377 0.45 -2.95 -11.33
N GLY A 378 1.07 -3.70 -10.41
CA GLY A 378 0.41 -4.83 -9.76
C GLY A 378 -0.83 -4.44 -8.97
N VAL A 379 -0.78 -3.32 -8.24
CA VAL A 379 -1.96 -2.81 -7.49
C VAL A 379 -3.10 -2.42 -8.44
N VAL A 380 -2.80 -1.71 -9.52
CA VAL A 380 -3.81 -1.29 -10.50
C VAL A 380 -4.44 -2.51 -11.17
N VAL A 381 -3.62 -3.42 -11.72
CA VAL A 381 -4.10 -4.65 -12.38
C VAL A 381 -4.87 -5.53 -11.40
N GLY A 382 -4.36 -5.71 -10.18
CA GLY A 382 -5.04 -6.48 -9.13
C GLY A 382 -6.40 -5.88 -8.76
N SER A 383 -6.48 -4.55 -8.61
CA SER A 383 -7.73 -3.86 -8.28
C SER A 383 -8.76 -3.96 -9.42
N VAL A 384 -8.34 -3.79 -10.67
CA VAL A 384 -9.22 -3.98 -11.85
C VAL A 384 -9.73 -5.42 -11.92
N THR A 385 -8.84 -6.40 -11.73
CA THR A 385 -9.21 -7.83 -11.70
C THR A 385 -10.20 -8.11 -10.58
N ALA A 386 -9.98 -7.54 -9.39
CA ALA A 386 -10.89 -7.72 -8.26
C ALA A 386 -12.27 -7.11 -8.52
N MET A 387 -12.33 -5.93 -9.14
CA MET A 387 -13.60 -5.31 -9.55
C MET A 387 -14.33 -6.17 -10.59
N ALA A 388 -13.62 -6.73 -11.58
CA ALA A 388 -14.20 -7.62 -12.58
C ALA A 388 -14.75 -8.92 -11.95
N VAL A 389 -13.99 -9.54 -11.02
CA VAL A 389 -14.43 -10.74 -10.28
C VAL A 389 -15.65 -10.44 -9.41
N PHE A 390 -15.66 -9.27 -8.76
CA PHE A 390 -16.80 -8.81 -7.95
C PHE A 390 -18.03 -8.58 -8.81
N ALA A 391 -17.90 -7.82 -9.91
CA ALA A 391 -19.00 -7.54 -10.84
C ALA A 391 -19.63 -8.86 -11.38
N ARG A 392 -18.76 -9.81 -11.81
CA ARG A 392 -19.21 -11.13 -12.28
C ARG A 392 -19.97 -11.90 -11.18
N ARG A 393 -19.49 -11.87 -9.93
CA ARG A 393 -20.15 -12.57 -8.81
C ARG A 393 -21.52 -11.97 -8.49
N VAL A 394 -21.65 -10.64 -8.54
CA VAL A 394 -22.90 -9.94 -8.28
C VAL A 394 -23.90 -10.16 -9.43
N ALA A 395 -23.43 -10.12 -10.69
CA ALA A 395 -24.29 -10.36 -11.86
C ALA A 395 -24.98 -11.73 -11.83
N HIS A 396 -24.29 -12.77 -11.35
CA HIS A 396 -24.86 -14.13 -11.26
C HIS A 396 -25.86 -14.31 -10.10
N ARG A 397 -26.11 -13.31 -9.29
CA ARG A 397 -27.12 -13.34 -8.21
C ARG A 397 -28.48 -12.77 -8.61
N ALA A 398 -28.59 -12.19 -9.80
CA ALA A 398 -29.88 -11.81 -10.35
C ALA A 398 -30.61 -13.07 -10.83
N GLU A 399 -31.72 -13.40 -10.19
CA GLU A 399 -32.55 -14.55 -10.52
C GLU A 399 -33.91 -14.08 -10.99
N VAL A 400 -34.46 -14.78 -11.97
CA VAL A 400 -35.83 -14.59 -12.50
C VAL A 400 -36.59 -15.86 -12.33
N THR A 401 -37.69 -15.80 -11.58
CA THR A 401 -38.59 -16.92 -11.39
C THR A 401 -39.96 -16.58 -11.99
N ALA A 402 -40.42 -17.39 -12.95
CA ALA A 402 -41.74 -17.24 -13.55
C ALA A 402 -42.77 -18.07 -12.79
N VAL A 403 -43.90 -17.47 -12.47
CA VAL A 403 -45.08 -18.15 -11.92
C VAL A 403 -46.26 -17.79 -12.81
N ILE A 404 -46.83 -18.79 -13.48
CA ILE A 404 -48.03 -18.61 -14.31
C ILE A 404 -49.23 -18.94 -13.47
N ASP A 405 -50.22 -18.07 -13.48
CA ASP A 405 -51.50 -18.29 -12.74
C ASP A 405 -52.20 -19.55 -13.24
N PRO A 406 -52.88 -20.33 -12.39
CA PRO A 406 -53.61 -21.54 -12.79
C PRO A 406 -54.59 -21.32 -13.95
N ASP A 407 -55.21 -20.16 -14.04
CA ASP A 407 -56.13 -19.77 -15.10
C ASP A 407 -55.43 -19.35 -16.41
N ARG A 408 -54.08 -19.32 -16.42
CA ARG A 408 -53.27 -18.90 -17.57
C ARG A 408 -53.59 -17.51 -18.11
N THR A 409 -54.06 -16.60 -17.27
CA THR A 409 -54.41 -15.23 -17.64
C THR A 409 -53.28 -14.27 -17.40
N THR A 410 -52.41 -14.56 -16.42
CA THR A 410 -51.29 -13.70 -16.00
C THR A 410 -50.03 -14.52 -15.74
N ALA A 411 -48.90 -14.02 -16.21
CA ALA A 411 -47.59 -14.51 -15.83
C ALA A 411 -46.89 -13.50 -14.91
N VAL A 412 -46.43 -13.95 -13.74
CA VAL A 412 -45.67 -13.10 -12.80
C VAL A 412 -44.21 -13.52 -12.82
N TYR A 413 -43.34 -12.61 -13.26
CA TYR A 413 -41.90 -12.77 -13.23
C TYR A 413 -41.35 -12.07 -12.00
N ARG A 414 -40.98 -12.82 -11.00
CA ARG A 414 -40.28 -12.27 -9.83
C ARG A 414 -38.79 -12.19 -10.10
N VAL A 415 -38.28 -10.97 -10.11
CA VAL A 415 -36.86 -10.68 -10.29
C VAL A 415 -36.27 -10.38 -8.92
N THR A 416 -35.14 -11.01 -8.61
CA THR A 416 -34.45 -10.82 -7.35
C THR A 416 -32.99 -10.45 -7.60
N GLY A 417 -32.38 -9.64 -6.72
CA GLY A 417 -30.96 -9.28 -6.75
C GLY A 417 -30.67 -7.90 -7.33
N GLU A 418 -29.42 -7.68 -7.69
CA GLU A 418 -28.90 -6.38 -8.12
C GLU A 418 -28.92 -6.29 -9.65
N LEU A 419 -29.67 -5.33 -10.18
CA LEU A 419 -29.77 -5.07 -11.61
C LEU A 419 -28.82 -3.95 -12.01
N PHE A 420 -27.81 -4.27 -12.81
CA PHE A 420 -26.82 -3.36 -13.35
C PHE A 420 -26.30 -3.88 -14.70
N PHE A 421 -25.46 -3.13 -15.39
CA PHE A 421 -25.01 -3.41 -16.76
C PHE A 421 -24.60 -4.89 -16.99
N ALA A 422 -24.00 -5.55 -16.01
CA ALA A 422 -23.51 -6.92 -16.17
C ALA A 422 -24.61 -8.00 -15.96
N SER A 423 -25.70 -7.71 -15.21
CA SER A 423 -26.83 -8.62 -15.00
C SER A 423 -27.99 -8.35 -15.96
N SER A 424 -28.12 -7.12 -16.46
CA SER A 424 -29.26 -6.69 -17.27
C SER A 424 -29.30 -7.32 -18.66
N ASN A 425 -28.13 -7.62 -19.24
CA ASN A 425 -28.07 -8.27 -20.56
C ASN A 425 -28.69 -9.67 -20.55
N ASP A 426 -28.52 -10.43 -19.47
CA ASP A 426 -29.08 -11.77 -19.32
C ASP A 426 -30.57 -11.72 -18.96
N LEU A 427 -31.03 -10.62 -18.35
CA LEU A 427 -32.42 -10.44 -17.90
C LEU A 427 -33.39 -10.58 -19.07
N VAL A 428 -33.14 -9.88 -20.18
CA VAL A 428 -34.01 -9.88 -21.37
C VAL A 428 -34.22 -11.30 -21.96
N GLY A 429 -33.22 -12.17 -21.82
CA GLY A 429 -33.28 -13.55 -22.31
C GLY A 429 -34.06 -14.54 -21.41
N ARG A 430 -34.52 -14.12 -20.23
CA ARG A 430 -35.19 -14.97 -19.24
C ARG A 430 -36.69 -15.03 -19.38
N PHE A 431 -37.28 -14.26 -20.30
CA PHE A 431 -38.74 -14.15 -20.52
C PHE A 431 -39.17 -14.97 -21.71
N ASP A 432 -40.30 -15.69 -21.59
CA ASP A 432 -40.93 -16.46 -22.70
C ASP A 432 -41.94 -15.59 -23.44
N TYR A 433 -41.44 -14.67 -24.26
CA TYR A 433 -42.25 -13.71 -24.99
C TYR A 433 -43.36 -14.34 -25.84
N ALA A 434 -43.20 -15.59 -26.29
CA ALA A 434 -44.13 -16.29 -27.16
C ALA A 434 -45.18 -17.09 -26.34
N GLY A 435 -44.71 -17.82 -25.31
CA GLY A 435 -45.56 -18.74 -24.54
C GLY A 435 -46.34 -18.10 -23.40
N ASP A 436 -45.99 -16.90 -22.96
CA ASP A 436 -46.66 -16.20 -21.88
C ASP A 436 -48.09 -15.74 -22.24
N PRO A 437 -48.98 -15.58 -21.27
CA PRO A 437 -50.29 -14.99 -21.45
C PRO A 437 -50.24 -13.52 -21.84
N ASP A 438 -51.42 -12.92 -22.17
CA ASP A 438 -51.49 -11.53 -22.64
C ASP A 438 -51.16 -10.49 -21.59
N HIS A 439 -51.21 -10.85 -20.31
CA HIS A 439 -50.86 -9.98 -19.21
C HIS A 439 -49.64 -10.54 -18.46
N VAL A 440 -48.55 -9.72 -18.38
CA VAL A 440 -47.30 -10.09 -17.71
C VAL A 440 -46.98 -9.06 -16.65
N VAL A 441 -46.69 -9.52 -15.44
CA VAL A 441 -46.27 -8.70 -14.32
C VAL A 441 -44.80 -8.97 -14.02
N VAL A 442 -43.97 -7.91 -14.02
CA VAL A 442 -42.56 -7.98 -13.59
C VAL A 442 -42.46 -7.41 -12.18
N ASP A 443 -42.36 -8.32 -11.20
CA ASP A 443 -42.24 -7.99 -9.78
C ASP A 443 -40.78 -7.76 -9.41
N LEU A 444 -40.42 -6.50 -9.13
CA LEU A 444 -39.11 -6.04 -8.72
C LEU A 444 -39.01 -5.75 -7.21
N SER A 445 -39.93 -6.22 -6.39
CA SER A 445 -39.98 -5.98 -4.93
C SER A 445 -38.71 -6.46 -4.20
N SER A 446 -37.97 -7.40 -4.79
CA SER A 446 -36.74 -7.96 -4.26
C SER A 446 -35.51 -7.66 -5.16
N ALA A 447 -35.64 -6.69 -6.05
CA ALA A 447 -34.56 -6.25 -6.95
C ALA A 447 -34.27 -4.76 -6.82
N HIS A 448 -33.02 -4.36 -7.06
CA HIS A 448 -32.57 -2.97 -7.08
C HIS A 448 -32.00 -2.60 -8.44
N ILE A 449 -32.41 -1.44 -8.96
CA ILE A 449 -31.91 -0.89 -10.21
C ILE A 449 -30.78 0.10 -9.92
N TRP A 450 -29.58 -0.17 -10.45
CA TRP A 450 -28.39 0.64 -10.21
C TRP A 450 -28.02 1.59 -11.33
N ASP A 451 -28.36 1.26 -12.58
CA ASP A 451 -27.88 2.00 -13.74
C ASP A 451 -28.88 2.11 -14.89
N ALA A 452 -28.55 2.92 -15.89
CA ALA A 452 -29.34 3.12 -17.07
C ALA A 452 -29.50 1.85 -17.92
N SER A 453 -28.53 0.93 -17.91
CA SER A 453 -28.60 -0.31 -18.68
C SER A 453 -29.74 -1.22 -18.18
N SER A 454 -30.01 -1.20 -16.89
CA SER A 454 -31.10 -1.96 -16.27
C SER A 454 -32.46 -1.39 -16.67
N VAL A 455 -32.60 -0.06 -16.74
CA VAL A 455 -33.84 0.60 -17.22
C VAL A 455 -34.04 0.26 -18.69
N ALA A 456 -33.01 0.37 -19.53
CA ALA A 456 -33.10 0.02 -20.95
C ALA A 456 -33.49 -1.46 -21.17
N ALA A 457 -33.01 -2.37 -20.32
CA ALA A 457 -33.38 -3.79 -20.37
C ALA A 457 -34.86 -3.99 -20.03
N LEU A 458 -35.39 -3.29 -19.03
CA LEU A 458 -36.83 -3.34 -18.68
C LEU A 458 -37.72 -2.75 -19.79
N ASP A 459 -37.28 -1.61 -20.38
CA ASP A 459 -37.96 -1.00 -21.54
C ASP A 459 -37.97 -1.97 -22.74
N ALA A 460 -36.83 -2.66 -22.98
CA ALA A 460 -36.75 -3.65 -24.06
C ALA A 460 -37.67 -4.85 -23.82
N ILE A 461 -37.83 -5.29 -22.57
CA ILE A 461 -38.81 -6.34 -22.22
C ILE A 461 -40.21 -5.86 -22.53
N GLY A 462 -40.62 -4.67 -22.07
CA GLY A 462 -41.91 -4.06 -22.38
C GLY A 462 -42.18 -3.96 -23.90
N THR A 463 -41.21 -3.48 -24.67
CA THR A 463 -41.28 -3.34 -26.13
C THR A 463 -41.49 -4.70 -26.82
N LYS A 464 -40.74 -5.75 -26.39
CA LYS A 464 -40.86 -7.10 -26.99
C LYS A 464 -42.20 -7.75 -26.74
N TYR A 465 -42.84 -7.53 -25.58
CA TYR A 465 -44.18 -7.99 -25.30
C TYR A 465 -45.24 -7.17 -26.07
N ALA A 466 -45.10 -5.83 -26.11
CA ALA A 466 -45.95 -4.93 -26.85
C ALA A 466 -46.00 -5.27 -28.37
N GLN A 467 -44.86 -5.63 -28.95
CA GLN A 467 -44.77 -6.09 -30.36
C GLN A 467 -45.59 -7.39 -30.61
N ARG A 468 -45.94 -8.12 -29.56
CA ARG A 468 -46.76 -9.34 -29.62
C ARG A 468 -48.20 -9.10 -29.17
N GLY A 469 -48.60 -7.86 -28.95
CA GLY A 469 -49.92 -7.50 -28.48
C GLY A 469 -50.20 -7.78 -27.01
N LYS A 470 -49.14 -8.05 -26.23
CA LYS A 470 -49.22 -8.35 -24.78
C LYS A 470 -48.87 -7.13 -23.92
N THR A 471 -49.43 -7.07 -22.72
CA THR A 471 -49.19 -5.96 -21.78
C THR A 471 -48.23 -6.37 -20.69
N VAL A 472 -47.33 -5.43 -20.29
CA VAL A 472 -46.39 -5.63 -19.18
C VAL A 472 -46.65 -4.56 -18.13
N GLU A 473 -46.75 -5.00 -16.90
CA GLU A 473 -46.83 -4.15 -15.72
C GLU A 473 -45.55 -4.36 -14.88
N ILE A 474 -44.84 -3.27 -14.55
CA ILE A 474 -43.68 -3.31 -13.67
C ILE A 474 -44.14 -2.88 -12.27
N THR A 475 -43.91 -3.75 -11.27
CA THR A 475 -44.35 -3.52 -9.90
C THR A 475 -43.19 -3.68 -8.90
N GLY A 476 -43.35 -3.16 -7.69
CA GLY A 476 -42.45 -3.42 -6.57
C GLY A 476 -41.13 -2.65 -6.60
N LEU A 477 -41.01 -1.61 -7.42
CA LEU A 477 -39.80 -0.74 -7.41
C LEU A 477 -39.64 -0.02 -6.07
N ASP A 478 -38.46 -0.11 -5.47
CA ASP A 478 -38.10 0.71 -4.31
C ASP A 478 -37.91 2.19 -4.69
N GLY A 479 -37.92 3.09 -3.71
CA GLY A 479 -37.89 4.53 -3.96
C GLY A 479 -36.72 5.03 -4.82
N PRO A 480 -35.48 4.56 -4.67
CA PRO A 480 -34.36 4.87 -5.55
C PRO A 480 -34.53 4.32 -6.95
N SER A 481 -34.93 3.06 -7.10
CA SER A 481 -35.13 2.39 -8.40
C SER A 481 -36.29 3.01 -9.18
N ALA A 482 -37.40 3.35 -8.51
CA ALA A 482 -38.53 4.04 -9.12
C ALA A 482 -38.13 5.40 -9.71
N ARG A 483 -37.40 6.22 -8.92
CA ARG A 483 -36.91 7.52 -9.41
C ARG A 483 -35.97 7.40 -10.61
N LEU A 484 -35.15 6.35 -10.66
CA LEU A 484 -34.24 6.11 -11.79
C LEU A 484 -35.01 5.65 -13.00
N HIS A 485 -35.95 4.73 -12.84
CA HIS A 485 -36.83 4.23 -13.87
C HIS A 485 -37.69 5.35 -14.47
N ASP A 486 -38.41 6.12 -13.64
CA ASP A 486 -39.29 7.22 -14.08
C ASP A 486 -38.54 8.31 -14.87
N ARG A 487 -37.27 8.52 -14.54
CA ARG A 487 -36.44 9.53 -15.22
C ARG A 487 -35.91 9.07 -16.58
N LEU A 488 -35.67 7.77 -16.76
CA LEU A 488 -34.93 7.24 -17.91
C LEU A 488 -35.75 6.34 -18.82
N SER A 489 -36.90 5.80 -18.35
CA SER A 489 -37.76 4.93 -19.15
C SER A 489 -38.32 5.68 -20.36
N GLY A 490 -38.24 5.04 -21.53
CA GLY A 490 -38.63 5.60 -22.81
C GLY A 490 -37.60 6.55 -23.48
N GLU A 491 -36.68 7.12 -22.72
CA GLU A 491 -35.67 8.04 -23.26
C GLU A 491 -34.46 7.31 -23.88
N LEU A 492 -34.16 6.07 -23.41
CA LEU A 492 -32.98 5.32 -23.82
C LEU A 492 -33.19 4.45 -25.05
N THR A 493 -34.44 4.19 -25.45
CA THR A 493 -34.77 3.36 -26.60
C THR A 493 -34.96 4.16 -27.90
N ALA A 494 -34.94 5.48 -27.83
CA ALA A 494 -35.18 6.38 -29.01
C ALA A 494 -33.96 6.54 -29.94
N SER A 495 -32.85 5.84 -29.71
CA SER A 495 -31.57 6.09 -30.42
C SER A 495 -31.05 4.90 -31.26
N HIS A 496 -31.92 3.97 -31.69
CA HIS A 496 -31.50 2.93 -32.68
C HIS A 496 -32.58 2.66 -33.71
#